data_efea64d55fe612ac39a0db078e28cb35
#
_entry.id   efea64d55fe612ac39a0db078e28cb35
#
_cell.length_a   1.000
_cell.length_b   1.000
_cell.length_c   1.000
_cell.angle_alpha   90.00
_cell.angle_beta   90.00
_cell.angle_gamma   90.00
#
_symmetry.space_group_name_H-M   'P 1'
#
loop_
_entity.id
_entity.type
_entity.pdbx_description
1 polymer ?
#
loop_
_entity_poly.entity_id
_entity_poly.type
_entity_poly.pdbx_seq_one_letter_code
_entity_poly.pdbx_strand_id
1 'polypeptide(L)'
;MIEETEEPAEGFEKFYLYRMIRENWSWFNDETYVDTLNPAAIRRFVEVTHEAYAKCVGDEFGRTVPAIFTDEPQFFFKSVLKFSRERKDVILPYTDDLPDTYRAAYGAEFLPTLPELIWELPGGAWSLARYRYHDHVAERFASAFADTIGEWCEAHNLRLT
;
A
#
# COMPACT_ATOMS: atom_id res chain seq x y z
N MET A 1 -2.23 -12.22 -14.29
CA MET A 1 -1.18 -13.20 -14.66
C MET A 1 -0.46 -12.58 -15.84
N ILE A 2 0.82 -12.30 -15.74
CA ILE A 2 1.61 -11.80 -16.88
C ILE A 2 2.02 -13.06 -17.65
N GLU A 3 1.53 -13.20 -18.86
CA GLU A 3 1.93 -14.31 -19.72
C GLU A 3 3.38 -14.11 -20.16
N GLU A 4 4.17 -15.14 -20.02
CA GLU A 4 5.56 -15.18 -20.43
C GLU A 4 5.62 -15.46 -21.92
N THR A 5 5.55 -14.43 -22.76
CA THR A 5 5.23 -14.66 -24.16
C THR A 5 6.37 -14.49 -25.14
N GLU A 6 7.49 -13.79 -24.81
CA GLU A 6 8.53 -13.56 -25.81
C GLU A 6 9.95 -13.51 -25.20
N GLU A 7 10.92 -14.01 -25.93
CA GLU A 7 12.33 -13.79 -25.61
C GLU A 7 12.71 -12.33 -25.86
N PRO A 8 13.53 -11.72 -24.99
CA PRO A 8 13.94 -10.33 -25.18
C PRO A 8 14.79 -10.19 -26.45
N ALA A 9 14.67 -9.05 -27.12
CA ALA A 9 15.55 -8.72 -28.24
C ALA A 9 17.01 -8.68 -27.77
N GLU A 10 17.95 -8.86 -28.72
CA GLU A 10 19.40 -8.82 -28.43
C GLU A 10 19.75 -7.50 -27.69
N GLY A 11 20.48 -7.61 -26.60
CA GLY A 11 20.89 -6.47 -25.76
C GLY A 11 19.88 -6.02 -24.72
N PHE A 12 18.72 -6.69 -24.62
CA PHE A 12 17.73 -6.44 -23.58
C PHE A 12 17.73 -7.55 -22.52
N GLU A 13 17.46 -7.19 -21.28
CA GLU A 13 17.28 -8.13 -20.19
C GLU A 13 15.78 -8.27 -19.86
N LYS A 14 15.36 -9.47 -19.43
CA LYS A 14 13.99 -9.79 -19.05
C LYS A 14 13.85 -9.69 -17.55
N PHE A 15 12.82 -8.97 -17.10
CA PHE A 15 12.46 -8.86 -15.70
C PHE A 15 11.07 -9.43 -15.47
N TYR A 16 10.89 -10.10 -14.34
CA TYR A 16 9.64 -10.69 -13.95
C TYR A 16 9.03 -9.87 -12.83
N LEU A 17 7.73 -9.59 -12.93
CA LEU A 17 6.95 -8.92 -11.93
C LEU A 17 5.95 -9.90 -11.34
N TYR A 18 5.97 -10.03 -10.04
CA TYR A 18 5.04 -10.89 -9.31
C TYR A 18 4.18 -10.05 -8.38
N ARG A 19 2.87 -10.23 -8.46
CA ARG A 19 1.98 -9.77 -7.41
C ARG A 19 2.03 -10.77 -6.28
N MET A 20 2.45 -10.32 -5.11
CA MET A 20 2.58 -11.15 -3.94
C MET A 20 1.57 -10.73 -2.88
N ILE A 21 0.95 -11.73 -2.26
CA ILE A 21 0.24 -11.56 -1.00
C ILE A 21 1.26 -11.85 0.10
N ARG A 22 1.25 -11.07 1.17
CA ARG A 22 2.14 -11.29 2.29
C ARG A 22 1.90 -12.68 2.88
N GLU A 23 2.99 -13.38 3.20
CA GLU A 23 2.92 -14.63 3.92
C GLU A 23 2.33 -14.43 5.32
N ASN A 24 1.70 -15.47 5.84
CA ASN A 24 1.19 -15.50 7.20
C ASN A 24 2.35 -15.31 8.19
N TRP A 25 2.11 -14.54 9.24
CA TRP A 25 3.11 -14.26 10.25
C TRP A 25 2.53 -14.38 11.65
N SER A 26 3.28 -15.02 12.54
CA SER A 26 2.86 -15.26 13.93
C SER A 26 2.48 -13.99 14.69
N TRP A 27 3.06 -12.86 14.34
CA TRP A 27 2.69 -11.53 14.88
C TRP A 27 1.24 -11.14 14.58
N PHE A 28 0.64 -11.68 13.54
CA PHE A 28 -0.74 -11.45 13.12
C PHE A 28 -1.60 -12.71 13.29
N ASN A 29 -1.37 -13.49 14.36
CA ASN A 29 -2.08 -14.74 14.64
C ASN A 29 -1.98 -15.76 13.50
N ASP A 30 -0.82 -15.87 12.86
CA ASP A 30 -0.56 -16.71 11.69
C ASP A 30 -1.43 -16.36 10.46
N GLU A 31 -1.95 -15.14 10.42
CA GLU A 31 -2.68 -14.60 9.28
C GLU A 31 -1.83 -13.59 8.48
N THR A 32 -2.33 -13.20 7.33
CA THR A 32 -1.72 -12.13 6.51
C THR A 32 -2.12 -10.76 7.02
N TYR A 33 -1.35 -9.72 6.66
CA TYR A 33 -1.67 -8.34 7.00
C TYR A 33 -2.71 -7.76 6.04
N VAL A 34 -3.55 -6.85 6.52
CA VAL A 34 -4.56 -6.17 5.71
C VAL A 34 -3.92 -5.25 4.66
N ASP A 35 -4.52 -5.14 3.48
CA ASP A 35 -4.11 -4.19 2.45
C ASP A 35 -4.52 -2.76 2.87
N THR A 36 -3.56 -2.03 3.42
CA THR A 36 -3.75 -0.66 3.92
C THR A 36 -3.88 0.39 2.81
N LEU A 37 -3.63 0.02 1.56
CA LEU A 37 -3.84 0.88 0.40
C LEU A 37 -5.23 0.69 -0.23
N ASN A 38 -6.00 -0.28 0.26
CA ASN A 38 -7.31 -0.65 -0.26
C ASN A 38 -8.43 -0.20 0.67
N PRO A 39 -9.22 0.83 0.31
CA PRO A 39 -10.28 1.34 1.16
C PRO A 39 -11.38 0.30 1.46
N ALA A 40 -11.62 -0.66 0.56
CA ALA A 40 -12.59 -1.72 0.83
C ALA A 40 -12.08 -2.71 1.89
N ALA A 41 -10.79 -3.02 1.88
CA ALA A 41 -10.16 -3.86 2.90
C ALA A 41 -10.19 -3.19 4.27
N ILE A 42 -9.92 -1.89 4.34
CA ILE A 42 -9.97 -1.14 5.60
C ILE A 42 -11.41 -0.97 6.11
N ARG A 43 -12.38 -0.71 5.25
CA ARG A 43 -13.79 -0.73 5.68
C ARG A 43 -14.18 -2.10 6.26
N ARG A 44 -13.73 -3.18 5.63
CA ARG A 44 -13.98 -4.53 6.18
C ARG A 44 -13.29 -4.75 7.53
N PHE A 45 -12.07 -4.26 7.69
CA PHE A 45 -11.37 -4.27 8.97
C PHE A 45 -12.17 -3.52 10.05
N VAL A 46 -12.67 -2.33 9.76
CA VAL A 46 -13.53 -1.55 10.66
C VAL A 46 -14.80 -2.32 11.03
N GLU A 47 -15.48 -2.93 10.05
CA GLU A 47 -16.68 -3.73 10.29
C GLU A 47 -16.45 -4.91 11.26
N VAL A 48 -15.33 -5.63 11.13
CA VAL A 48 -15.09 -6.82 11.97
C VAL A 48 -14.48 -6.50 13.32
N THR A 49 -13.81 -5.37 13.47
CA THR A 49 -13.12 -4.97 14.71
C THR A 49 -13.85 -3.83 15.42
N HIS A 50 -13.92 -2.67 14.83
CA HIS A 50 -14.41 -1.45 15.46
C HIS A 50 -15.93 -1.52 15.76
N GLU A 51 -16.72 -2.06 14.85
CA GLU A 51 -18.13 -2.31 15.07
C GLU A 51 -18.39 -3.34 16.18
N ALA A 52 -17.48 -4.30 16.37
CA ALA A 52 -17.59 -5.23 17.49
C ALA A 52 -17.34 -4.51 18.83
N TYR A 53 -16.38 -3.59 18.89
CA TYR A 53 -16.17 -2.74 20.05
C TYR A 53 -17.37 -1.84 20.31
N ALA A 54 -17.91 -1.19 19.29
CA ALA A 54 -19.10 -0.33 19.41
C ALA A 54 -20.29 -1.08 20.01
N LYS A 55 -20.52 -2.32 19.60
CA LYS A 55 -21.58 -3.17 20.16
C LYS A 55 -21.37 -3.55 21.63
N CYS A 56 -20.13 -3.68 22.08
CA CYS A 56 -19.80 -4.12 23.44
C CYS A 56 -19.67 -2.96 24.42
N VAL A 57 -19.05 -1.86 24.01
CA VAL A 57 -18.68 -0.74 24.89
C VAL A 57 -18.99 0.64 24.31
N GLY A 58 -19.84 0.70 23.28
CA GLY A 58 -20.18 1.95 22.60
C GLY A 58 -20.75 3.04 23.51
N ASP A 59 -21.47 2.65 24.57
CA ASP A 59 -21.99 3.60 25.54
C ASP A 59 -20.90 4.35 26.33
N GLU A 60 -19.67 3.83 26.31
CA GLU A 60 -18.51 4.45 26.96
C GLU A 60 -17.68 5.32 26.01
N PHE A 61 -18.02 5.36 24.73
CA PHE A 61 -17.31 6.13 23.72
C PHE A 61 -17.43 7.64 23.99
N GLY A 62 -16.32 8.35 23.84
CA GLY A 62 -16.20 9.76 24.17
C GLY A 62 -16.20 10.08 25.67
N ARG A 63 -16.21 9.06 26.53
CA ARG A 63 -16.19 9.16 28.00
C ARG A 63 -15.00 8.37 28.55
N THR A 64 -15.25 7.12 28.97
CA THR A 64 -14.20 6.22 29.49
C THR A 64 -13.27 5.71 28.38
N VAL A 65 -13.79 5.57 27.16
CA VAL A 65 -13.02 5.23 25.95
C VAL A 65 -12.95 6.48 25.07
N PRO A 66 -11.88 7.28 25.15
CA PRO A 66 -11.79 8.56 24.43
C PRO A 66 -11.23 8.45 23.01
N ALA A 67 -10.56 7.35 22.68
CA ALA A 67 -9.82 7.21 21.42
C ALA A 67 -9.61 5.75 21.01
N ILE A 68 -9.33 5.56 19.75
CA ILE A 68 -8.72 4.34 19.19
C ILE A 68 -7.26 4.65 18.90
N PHE A 69 -6.38 3.76 19.34
CA PHE A 69 -4.95 3.85 19.06
C PHE A 69 -4.58 2.87 17.94
N THR A 70 -3.75 3.33 17.02
CA THR A 70 -3.14 2.49 15.97
C THR A 70 -1.63 2.53 16.12
N ASP A 71 -0.98 1.36 16.04
CA ASP A 71 0.46 1.24 16.19
C ASP A 71 1.11 0.92 14.85
N GLU A 72 1.87 1.87 14.34
CA GLU A 72 2.70 1.75 13.13
C GLU A 72 2.04 1.02 11.96
N PRO A 73 0.85 1.47 11.49
CA PRO A 73 0.24 0.85 10.33
C PRO A 73 1.17 0.90 9.13
N GLN A 74 1.24 -0.18 8.39
CA GLN A 74 2.20 -0.33 7.30
C GLN A 74 1.50 -0.65 5.98
N PHE A 75 2.02 -0.17 4.89
CA PHE A 75 1.95 -0.83 3.60
C PHE A 75 3.21 -1.70 3.47
N PHE A 76 3.12 -2.78 2.73
CA PHE A 76 4.13 -3.83 2.67
C PHE A 76 5.59 -3.32 2.54
N PHE A 77 6.55 -4.13 2.96
CA PHE A 77 7.98 -3.80 2.91
C PHE A 77 8.39 -3.28 1.54
N LYS A 78 9.02 -2.12 1.55
CA LYS A 78 9.68 -1.56 0.40
C LYS A 78 11.17 -1.90 0.47
N SER A 79 11.70 -2.40 -0.62
CA SER A 79 13.14 -2.60 -0.76
C SER A 79 13.68 -1.85 -1.97
N VAL A 80 14.97 -1.54 -1.93
CA VAL A 80 15.68 -0.86 -3.01
C VAL A 80 16.99 -1.56 -3.31
N LEU A 81 17.52 -1.37 -4.50
CA LEU A 81 18.87 -1.78 -4.83
C LEU A 81 19.88 -0.86 -4.12
N LYS A 82 20.99 -1.42 -3.64
CA LYS A 82 22.07 -0.64 -3.04
C LYS A 82 22.96 0.04 -4.10
N PHE A 83 23.02 -0.57 -5.27
CA PHE A 83 23.74 -0.05 -6.43
C PHE A 83 23.14 -0.60 -7.73
N SER A 84 23.33 0.08 -8.84
CA SER A 84 22.65 -0.14 -10.12
C SER A 84 22.78 -1.53 -10.74
N ARG A 85 23.79 -2.31 -10.34
CA ARG A 85 24.02 -3.68 -10.83
C ARG A 85 23.75 -4.76 -9.79
N GLU A 86 23.18 -4.39 -8.66
CA GLU A 86 22.79 -5.38 -7.65
C GLU A 86 21.68 -6.27 -8.23
N ARG A 87 21.87 -7.58 -8.13
CA ARG A 87 20.85 -8.55 -8.54
C ARG A 87 20.18 -9.13 -7.30
N LYS A 88 19.06 -8.54 -6.95
CA LYS A 88 18.17 -9.02 -5.90
C LYS A 88 16.74 -8.61 -6.20
N ASP A 89 15.81 -9.27 -5.54
CA ASP A 89 14.41 -8.90 -5.60
C ASP A 89 14.18 -7.50 -5.00
N VAL A 90 13.34 -6.72 -5.67
CA VAL A 90 12.86 -5.42 -5.19
C VAL A 90 11.38 -5.55 -4.93
N ILE A 91 10.96 -5.12 -3.74
CA ILE A 91 9.56 -5.14 -3.31
C ILE A 91 9.04 -3.71 -3.30
N LEU A 92 7.90 -3.52 -3.94
CA LEU A 92 7.21 -2.23 -4.01
C LEU A 92 5.78 -2.38 -3.47
N PRO A 93 5.27 -1.43 -2.69
CA PRO A 93 3.86 -1.37 -2.31
C PRO A 93 2.93 -1.44 -3.52
N TYR A 94 1.89 -2.24 -3.42
CA TYR A 94 0.92 -2.43 -4.50
C TYR A 94 -0.45 -2.79 -3.94
N THR A 95 -1.50 -2.32 -4.61
CA THR A 95 -2.89 -2.75 -4.44
C THR A 95 -3.54 -2.95 -5.80
N ASP A 96 -4.60 -3.72 -5.89
CA ASP A 96 -5.14 -4.20 -7.16
C ASP A 96 -5.59 -3.08 -8.12
N ASP A 97 -6.10 -1.99 -7.60
CA ASP A 97 -6.58 -0.85 -8.38
C ASP A 97 -5.52 0.27 -8.56
N LEU A 98 -4.30 0.06 -8.08
CA LEU A 98 -3.24 1.08 -8.13
C LEU A 98 -2.94 1.60 -9.55
N PRO A 99 -2.88 0.77 -10.61
CA PRO A 99 -2.67 1.28 -11.96
C PRO A 99 -3.79 2.22 -12.44
N ASP A 100 -5.04 1.89 -12.13
CA ASP A 100 -6.18 2.69 -12.55
C ASP A 100 -6.28 4.00 -11.78
N THR A 101 -6.07 3.97 -10.48
CA THR A 101 -6.07 5.16 -9.63
C THR A 101 -4.86 6.06 -9.92
N TYR A 102 -3.71 5.50 -10.24
CA TYR A 102 -2.54 6.25 -10.70
C TYR A 102 -2.80 6.96 -12.02
N ARG A 103 -3.40 6.25 -12.99
CA ARG A 103 -3.81 6.85 -14.28
C ARG A 103 -4.80 7.99 -14.07
N ALA A 104 -5.77 7.80 -13.19
CA ALA A 104 -6.75 8.84 -12.88
C ALA A 104 -6.11 10.09 -12.26
N ALA A 105 -5.14 9.90 -11.35
CA ALA A 105 -4.46 11.00 -10.67
C ALA A 105 -3.48 11.77 -11.55
N TYR A 106 -2.73 11.08 -12.41
CA TYR A 106 -1.60 11.68 -13.13
C TYR A 106 -1.72 11.67 -14.65
N GLY A 107 -2.77 11.08 -15.21
CA GLY A 107 -2.96 10.95 -16.67
C GLY A 107 -1.86 10.12 -17.36
N ALA A 108 -1.23 9.20 -16.64
CA ALA A 108 -0.08 8.41 -17.09
C ALA A 108 -0.25 6.93 -16.75
N GLU A 109 0.28 6.07 -17.61
CA GLU A 109 0.30 4.63 -17.34
C GLU A 109 1.38 4.28 -16.30
N PHE A 110 1.01 3.43 -15.34
CA PHE A 110 1.92 3.02 -14.27
C PHE A 110 2.95 1.98 -14.72
N LEU A 111 2.50 0.92 -15.39
CA LEU A 111 3.35 -0.24 -15.70
C LEU A 111 4.60 0.09 -16.54
N PRO A 112 4.54 0.95 -17.57
CA PRO A 112 5.73 1.32 -18.34
C PRO A 112 6.79 2.08 -17.54
N THR A 113 6.41 2.66 -16.39
CA THR A 113 7.30 3.45 -15.55
C THR A 113 8.05 2.64 -14.49
N LEU A 114 7.74 1.36 -14.33
CA LEU A 114 8.34 0.49 -13.32
C LEU A 114 9.89 0.49 -13.34
N PRO A 115 10.58 0.49 -14.48
CA PRO A 115 12.03 0.59 -14.49
C PRO A 115 12.57 1.83 -13.78
N GLU A 116 11.88 2.97 -13.88
CA GLU A 116 12.27 4.22 -13.22
C GLU A 116 12.12 4.18 -11.70
N LEU A 117 11.31 3.27 -11.16
CA LEU A 117 11.16 3.08 -9.72
C LEU A 117 12.34 2.33 -9.11
N ILE A 118 13.04 1.54 -9.91
CA ILE A 118 14.09 0.61 -9.49
C ILE A 118 15.48 1.18 -9.81
N TRP A 119 15.68 1.68 -11.02
CA TRP A 119 16.99 2.15 -11.51
C TRP A 119 17.05 3.67 -11.62
N GLU A 120 18.27 4.18 -11.48
CA GLU A 120 18.54 5.59 -11.73
C GLU A 120 18.48 5.92 -13.22
N LEU A 121 17.98 7.10 -13.52
CA LEU A 121 18.01 7.62 -14.89
C LEU A 121 19.44 8.04 -15.29
N PRO A 122 19.76 8.00 -16.60
CA PRO A 122 21.04 8.44 -17.10
C PRO A 122 21.42 9.85 -16.60
N GLY A 123 22.68 10.00 -16.19
CA GLY A 123 23.20 11.28 -15.69
C GLY A 123 22.69 11.68 -14.31
N GLY A 124 22.04 10.77 -13.57
CA GLY A 124 21.49 11.07 -12.24
C GLY A 124 20.25 11.98 -12.28
N ALA A 125 19.56 12.02 -13.42
CA ALA A 125 18.30 12.77 -13.52
C ALA A 125 17.26 12.22 -12.55
N TRP A 126 16.46 13.11 -11.96
CA TRP A 126 15.35 12.68 -11.12
C TRP A 126 14.18 12.14 -11.97
N SER A 127 13.46 11.16 -11.45
CA SER A 127 12.32 10.55 -12.11
C SER A 127 11.01 11.11 -11.59
N LEU A 128 10.23 11.73 -12.47
CA LEU A 128 8.87 12.17 -12.16
C LEU A 128 7.95 10.98 -11.87
N ALA A 129 8.16 9.86 -12.56
CA ALA A 129 7.38 8.64 -12.33
C ALA A 129 7.62 8.09 -10.92
N ARG A 130 8.88 8.07 -10.48
CA ARG A 130 9.23 7.67 -9.10
C ARG A 130 8.58 8.59 -8.06
N TYR A 131 8.65 9.90 -8.26
CA TYR A 131 7.99 10.85 -7.38
C TYR A 131 6.48 10.58 -7.28
N ARG A 132 5.81 10.52 -8.44
CA ARG A 132 4.36 10.30 -8.52
C ARG A 132 3.93 8.96 -7.90
N TYR A 133 4.73 7.92 -8.09
CA TYR A 133 4.43 6.62 -7.48
C TYR A 133 4.45 6.71 -5.95
N HIS A 134 5.47 7.31 -5.36
CA HIS A 134 5.55 7.43 -3.90
C HIS A 134 4.50 8.38 -3.33
N ASP A 135 4.23 9.46 -4.02
CA ASP A 135 3.15 10.39 -3.72
C ASP A 135 1.80 9.67 -3.74
N HIS A 136 1.53 8.91 -4.80
CA HIS A 136 0.29 8.14 -4.92
C HIS A 136 0.13 7.07 -3.84
N VAL A 137 1.19 6.35 -3.49
CA VAL A 137 1.16 5.37 -2.39
C VAL A 137 0.87 6.07 -1.05
N ALA A 138 1.45 7.24 -0.80
CA ALA A 138 1.20 8.01 0.41
C ALA A 138 -0.25 8.51 0.47
N GLU A 139 -0.77 9.08 -0.61
CA GLU A 139 -2.18 9.51 -0.72
C GLU A 139 -3.15 8.34 -0.56
N ARG A 140 -2.86 7.20 -1.18
CA ARG A 140 -3.67 5.98 -1.03
C ARG A 140 -3.68 5.48 0.40
N PHE A 141 -2.54 5.48 1.07
CA PHE A 141 -2.45 5.08 2.47
C PHE A 141 -3.24 6.03 3.38
N ALA A 142 -3.09 7.33 3.19
CA ALA A 142 -3.83 8.32 3.95
C ALA A 142 -5.35 8.15 3.77
N SER A 143 -5.83 8.11 2.53
CA SER A 143 -7.26 8.02 2.24
C SER A 143 -7.87 6.66 2.59
N ALA A 144 -7.16 5.56 2.33
CA ALA A 144 -7.71 4.23 2.60
C ALA A 144 -7.66 3.88 4.09
N PHE A 145 -6.55 4.15 4.77
CA PHE A 145 -6.35 3.78 6.17
C PHE A 145 -6.80 4.89 7.13
N ALA A 146 -6.11 6.05 7.09
CA ALA A 146 -6.30 7.08 8.09
C ALA A 146 -7.67 7.73 8.02
N ASP A 147 -8.14 8.11 6.83
CA ASP A 147 -9.44 8.76 6.67
C ASP A 147 -10.57 7.79 7.00
N THR A 148 -10.53 6.54 6.51
CA THR A 148 -11.58 5.56 6.78
C THR A 148 -11.76 5.27 8.28
N ILE A 149 -10.65 5.10 9.02
CA ILE A 149 -10.73 4.87 10.47
C ILE A 149 -11.05 6.16 11.20
N GLY A 150 -10.47 7.28 10.79
CA GLY A 150 -10.73 8.60 11.37
C GLY A 150 -12.20 9.01 11.27
N GLU A 151 -12.81 8.87 10.11
CA GLU A 151 -14.24 9.13 9.89
C GLU A 151 -15.13 8.25 10.78
N TRP A 152 -14.77 6.97 10.90
CA TRP A 152 -15.49 6.09 11.83
C TRP A 152 -15.34 6.53 13.28
N CYS A 153 -14.13 6.90 13.71
CA CYS A 153 -13.89 7.42 15.06
C CYS A 153 -14.70 8.69 15.33
N GLU A 154 -14.68 9.63 14.39
CA GLU A 154 -15.46 10.88 14.51
C GLU A 154 -16.97 10.62 14.66
N ALA A 155 -17.51 9.72 13.83
CA ALA A 155 -18.92 9.33 13.88
C ALA A 155 -19.31 8.70 15.23
N HIS A 156 -18.35 8.15 15.96
CA HIS A 156 -18.54 7.51 17.27
C HIS A 156 -18.03 8.35 18.46
N ASN A 157 -17.77 9.64 18.26
CA ASN A 157 -17.24 10.54 19.28
C ASN A 157 -15.90 10.07 19.89
N LEU A 158 -15.06 9.47 19.07
CA LEU A 158 -13.72 9.00 19.41
C LEU A 158 -12.66 9.82 18.68
N ARG A 159 -11.43 9.80 19.18
CA ARG A 159 -10.25 10.29 18.46
C ARG A 159 -9.48 9.10 17.87
N LEU A 160 -8.86 9.30 16.73
CA LEU A 160 -7.82 8.41 16.22
C LEU A 160 -6.45 8.94 16.68
N THR A 161 -5.59 8.08 17.24
CA THR A 161 -4.26 8.43 17.71
C THR A 161 -3.21 7.41 17.25
#